data_893217e2cd31145e36731352712abb7a
#
_entry.id   893217e2cd31145e36731352712abb7a
#
_cell.length_a   1.000
_cell.length_b   1.000
_cell.length_c   1.000
_cell.angle_alpha   90.00
_cell.angle_beta   90.00
_cell.angle_gamma   90.00
#
_symmetry.space_group_name_H-M   'P 1'
#
loop_
_entity.id
_entity.type
_entity.pdbx_description
1 polymer ?
#
loop_
_entity_poly.entity_id
_entity_poly.type
_entity_poly.pdbx_seq_one_letter_code
_entity_poly.pdbx_strand_id
1 'polypeptide(L)'
;PEKEDRIPKTLNWDLFTGPAKMNPYNEIYHPWNWRGWWDYGTGALGDMACHILHQPFRALKLLYPTKVEGSSTLLLNACAPQAQHVKLTFPARENMPKVAMPEVEVHWYDGGMMPDRPKGFPEGKQLMQSGGGLTIFHGTKDTLICGCYGQNPWLLSGRVPNAPKVCRRVPKAMNGGHEMDWVRACKESPSSRVMPKSDFSEAGPMNEMVAMGVLAIRLQGLNKTLEWDGANMRFTNIGDDETLRTVIKDGFKIHNGHPSFDKTWTDPVNAKAFAEEPVSYTHLTLP
;
A
#
# COMPACT_ATOMS: atom_id res chain seq x y z
N PRO A 1 12.83 -5.01 18.33
CA PRO A 1 13.13 -6.08 19.31
C PRO A 1 14.05 -5.57 20.39
N GLU A 2 13.91 -6.12 21.61
CA GLU A 2 14.70 -5.73 22.80
C GLU A 2 16.01 -6.52 22.95
N LYS A 3 16.17 -7.57 22.14
CA LYS A 3 17.34 -8.46 22.20
C LYS A 3 18.07 -8.46 20.88
N GLU A 4 19.37 -8.62 20.95
CA GLU A 4 20.20 -9.03 19.84
C GLU A 4 20.34 -10.56 19.86
N ASP A 5 20.08 -11.18 18.72
CA ASP A 5 20.27 -12.62 18.54
C ASP A 5 21.57 -12.90 17.78
N ARG A 6 22.01 -14.14 17.88
CA ARG A 6 23.19 -14.58 17.13
C ARG A 6 22.87 -14.66 15.64
N ILE A 7 23.64 -13.97 14.81
CA ILE A 7 23.53 -14.07 13.36
C ILE A 7 23.79 -15.52 12.91
N PRO A 8 22.88 -16.15 12.16
CA PRO A 8 23.11 -17.47 11.56
C PRO A 8 24.36 -17.49 10.68
N LYS A 9 25.13 -18.56 10.71
CA LYS A 9 26.36 -18.68 9.90
C LYS A 9 26.13 -18.57 8.39
N THR A 10 24.92 -18.85 7.95
CA THR A 10 24.49 -18.80 6.54
C THR A 10 23.97 -17.44 6.10
N LEU A 11 23.86 -16.47 7.02
CA LEU A 11 23.35 -15.13 6.77
C LEU A 11 24.46 -14.09 6.89
N ASN A 12 24.65 -13.31 5.85
CA ASN A 12 25.42 -12.06 5.94
C ASN A 12 24.44 -10.93 6.25
N TRP A 13 24.38 -10.51 7.51
CA TRP A 13 23.43 -9.51 7.98
C TRP A 13 23.67 -8.12 7.38
N ASP A 14 24.91 -7.76 7.16
CA ASP A 14 25.30 -6.50 6.51
C ASP A 14 24.78 -6.43 5.06
N LEU A 15 25.00 -7.48 4.28
CA LEU A 15 24.46 -7.57 2.91
C LEU A 15 22.94 -7.63 2.87
N PHE A 16 22.32 -8.30 3.86
CA PHE A 16 20.86 -8.34 3.95
C PHE A 16 20.26 -6.97 4.26
N THR A 17 20.84 -6.26 5.20
CA THR A 17 20.43 -4.90 5.57
C THR A 17 20.65 -3.92 4.42
N GLY A 18 21.73 -4.08 3.66
CA GLY A 18 22.06 -3.22 2.52
C GLY A 18 22.18 -1.76 2.93
N PRO A 19 21.53 -0.84 2.20
CA PRO A 19 21.59 0.59 2.48
C PRO A 19 20.69 1.05 3.62
N ALA A 20 19.84 0.16 4.19
CA ALA A 20 18.98 0.51 5.30
C ALA A 20 19.76 0.71 6.59
N LYS A 21 19.11 1.30 7.59
CA LYS A 21 19.71 1.46 8.92
C LYS A 21 20.16 0.11 9.48
N MET A 22 21.41 0.03 9.90
CA MET A 22 21.92 -1.16 10.57
C MET A 22 21.33 -1.25 11.97
N ASN A 23 20.52 -2.27 12.20
CA ASN A 23 20.04 -2.64 13.54
C ASN A 23 20.71 -3.94 13.97
N PRO A 24 20.86 -4.16 15.29
CA PRO A 24 21.25 -5.46 15.80
C PRO A 24 20.37 -6.58 15.23
N TYR A 25 20.97 -7.70 14.88
CA TYR A 25 20.22 -8.82 14.33
C TYR A 25 19.23 -9.36 15.36
N ASN A 26 18.02 -9.65 14.88
CA ASN A 26 17.04 -10.43 15.61
C ASN A 26 16.32 -11.37 14.64
N GLU A 27 16.04 -12.59 15.05
CA GLU A 27 15.36 -13.60 14.21
C GLU A 27 13.97 -13.19 13.74
N ILE A 28 13.36 -12.19 14.41
CA ILE A 28 12.07 -11.65 14.00
C ILE A 28 12.10 -10.97 12.63
N TYR A 29 13.25 -10.50 12.17
CA TYR A 29 13.35 -9.82 10.87
C TYR A 29 13.40 -10.79 9.69
N HIS A 30 14.16 -11.85 9.81
CA HIS A 30 14.48 -12.76 8.72
C HIS A 30 13.84 -14.14 8.94
N PRO A 31 13.37 -14.81 7.89
CA PRO A 31 13.46 -14.44 6.46
C PRO A 31 12.28 -13.60 5.93
N TRP A 32 11.21 -13.43 6.70
CA TRP A 32 9.94 -12.92 6.16
C TRP A 32 9.47 -11.59 6.76
N ASN A 33 9.55 -11.43 8.09
CA ASN A 33 8.87 -10.35 8.82
C ASN A 33 9.50 -8.97 8.65
N TRP A 34 10.67 -8.85 7.99
CA TRP A 34 11.29 -7.56 7.67
C TRP A 34 10.33 -6.59 6.99
N ARG A 35 9.35 -7.12 6.24
CA ARG A 35 8.31 -6.33 5.56
C ARG A 35 7.52 -5.42 6.49
N GLY A 36 7.32 -5.85 7.72
CA GLY A 36 6.55 -5.13 8.73
C GLY A 36 7.36 -4.11 9.51
N TRP A 37 8.68 -4.04 9.35
CA TRP A 37 9.55 -3.13 10.09
C TRP A 37 9.90 -1.92 9.24
N TRP A 38 9.65 -0.71 9.77
CA TRP A 38 9.81 0.53 9.00
C TRP A 38 11.23 0.76 8.46
N ASP A 39 12.25 0.23 9.11
CA ASP A 39 13.63 0.31 8.61
C ASP A 39 13.89 -0.57 7.38
N TYR A 40 13.03 -1.53 7.07
CA TYR A 40 13.24 -2.52 6.01
C TYR A 40 12.07 -2.66 5.04
N GLY A 41 10.86 -2.32 5.46
CA GLY A 41 9.65 -2.50 4.66
C GLY A 41 8.53 -1.53 5.02
N THR A 42 7.43 -1.60 4.30
CA THR A 42 6.31 -0.66 4.38
C THR A 42 5.00 -1.32 4.80
N GLY A 43 5.11 -2.50 5.43
CA GLY A 43 3.94 -3.26 5.89
C GLY A 43 3.13 -3.89 4.76
N ALA A 44 1.96 -4.41 5.10
CA ALA A 44 1.09 -5.10 4.16
C ALA A 44 0.63 -4.20 3.00
N LEU A 45 0.39 -2.92 3.24
CA LEU A 45 0.03 -1.98 2.19
C LEU A 45 1.14 -1.85 1.16
N GLY A 46 2.38 -1.60 1.59
CA GLY A 46 3.51 -1.47 0.66
C GLY A 46 3.82 -2.77 -0.08
N ASP A 47 3.73 -3.91 0.60
CA ASP A 47 4.00 -5.22 0.02
C ASP A 47 2.93 -5.66 -0.99
N MET A 48 1.64 -5.46 -0.68
CA MET A 48 0.54 -6.06 -1.43
C MET A 48 -0.23 -5.09 -2.34
N ALA A 49 -0.07 -3.79 -2.19
CA ALA A 49 -0.82 -2.82 -2.98
C ALA A 49 -0.54 -2.94 -4.49
N CYS A 50 0.71 -3.19 -4.88
CA CYS A 50 1.07 -3.40 -6.28
C CYS A 50 0.34 -4.58 -6.93
N HIS A 51 -0.09 -5.57 -6.14
CA HIS A 51 -0.83 -6.74 -6.61
C HIS A 51 -2.35 -6.53 -6.65
N ILE A 52 -2.87 -5.61 -5.87
CA ILE A 52 -4.31 -5.44 -5.66
C ILE A 52 -4.79 -4.07 -6.15
N LEU A 53 -4.10 -2.98 -5.82
CA LEU A 53 -4.51 -1.63 -6.24
C LEU A 53 -4.17 -1.31 -7.70
N HIS A 54 -3.28 -2.07 -8.34
CA HIS A 54 -2.94 -1.83 -9.74
C HIS A 54 -4.16 -1.98 -10.68
N GLN A 55 -5.08 -2.90 -10.38
CA GLN A 55 -6.28 -3.05 -11.19
C GLN A 55 -7.18 -1.81 -11.16
N PRO A 56 -7.63 -1.30 -10.00
CA PRO A 56 -8.43 -0.09 -9.95
C PRO A 56 -7.64 1.13 -10.45
N PHE A 57 -6.36 1.24 -10.09
CA PHE A 57 -5.49 2.32 -10.54
C PHE A 57 -5.51 2.43 -12.07
N ARG A 58 -5.29 1.32 -12.75
CA ARG A 58 -5.23 1.27 -14.21
C ARG A 58 -6.61 1.33 -14.88
N ALA A 59 -7.58 0.57 -14.36
CA ALA A 59 -8.93 0.50 -14.94
C ALA A 59 -9.66 1.84 -14.84
N LEU A 60 -9.49 2.55 -13.75
CA LEU A 60 -10.08 3.86 -13.50
C LEU A 60 -9.17 5.01 -13.92
N LYS A 61 -7.97 4.72 -14.46
CA LYS A 61 -6.98 5.73 -14.84
C LYS A 61 -6.73 6.73 -13.71
N LEU A 62 -6.57 6.20 -12.52
CA LEU A 62 -6.18 6.98 -11.36
C LEU A 62 -4.77 7.54 -11.61
N LEU A 63 -4.48 8.69 -11.04
CA LEU A 63 -3.14 9.30 -11.07
C LEU A 63 -2.72 9.54 -9.62
N TYR A 64 -2.92 10.77 -9.15
CA TYR A 64 -2.56 11.17 -7.81
C TYR A 64 -3.81 11.38 -6.97
N PRO A 65 -3.91 10.78 -5.78
CA PRO A 65 -4.94 11.18 -4.85
C PRO A 65 -4.64 12.59 -4.33
N THR A 66 -5.67 13.31 -3.98
CA THR A 66 -5.54 14.66 -3.39
C THR A 66 -5.69 14.64 -1.88
N LYS A 67 -6.29 13.58 -1.33
CA LYS A 67 -6.51 13.43 0.10
C LYS A 67 -6.26 11.99 0.52
N VAL A 68 -5.79 11.82 1.75
CA VAL A 68 -5.60 10.50 2.35
C VAL A 68 -5.92 10.54 3.84
N GLU A 69 -6.54 9.47 4.32
CA GLU A 69 -6.80 9.22 5.73
C GLU A 69 -6.35 7.81 6.09
N GLY A 70 -5.73 7.65 7.25
CA GLY A 70 -5.28 6.36 7.76
C GLY A 70 -5.81 6.10 9.17
N SER A 71 -6.18 4.86 9.43
CA SER A 71 -6.50 4.36 10.76
C SER A 71 -6.01 2.92 10.91
N SER A 72 -5.63 2.54 12.10
CA SER A 72 -5.08 1.21 12.32
C SER A 72 -5.32 0.69 13.75
N THR A 73 -5.04 -0.58 13.94
CA THR A 73 -4.76 -1.13 15.26
C THR A 73 -3.57 -0.41 15.89
N LEU A 74 -3.14 -0.82 17.09
CA LEU A 74 -1.99 -0.23 17.75
C LEU A 74 -0.83 0.00 16.78
N LEU A 75 -0.44 1.27 16.62
CA LEU A 75 0.72 1.65 15.82
C LEU A 75 1.94 1.79 16.72
N LEU A 76 2.92 0.92 16.51
CA LEU A 76 4.21 1.00 17.15
C LEU A 76 5.18 1.84 16.32
N ASN A 77 6.11 2.50 16.99
CA ASN A 77 7.09 3.38 16.34
C ASN A 77 7.96 2.67 15.29
N ALA A 78 8.29 1.40 15.53
CA ALA A 78 9.27 0.66 14.72
C ALA A 78 8.65 -0.21 13.62
N CYS A 79 7.34 -0.45 13.65
CA CYS A 79 6.72 -1.41 12.74
C CYS A 79 5.31 -1.02 12.31
N ALA A 80 4.89 -1.57 11.19
CA ALA A 80 3.55 -1.43 10.66
C ALA A 80 2.52 -2.08 11.62
N PRO A 81 1.29 -1.58 11.65
CA PRO A 81 0.23 -2.14 12.47
C PRO A 81 -0.21 -3.51 11.94
N GLN A 82 -0.85 -4.31 12.80
CA GLN A 82 -1.38 -5.61 12.39
C GLN A 82 -2.54 -5.51 11.40
N ALA A 83 -3.36 -4.47 11.55
CA ALA A 83 -4.48 -4.21 10.66
C ALA A 83 -4.65 -2.72 10.45
N GLN A 84 -5.00 -2.33 9.23
CA GLN A 84 -5.17 -0.92 8.88
C GLN A 84 -6.23 -0.72 7.81
N HIS A 85 -6.77 0.47 7.83
CA HIS A 85 -7.64 1.01 6.80
C HIS A 85 -7.06 2.33 6.28
N VAL A 86 -6.95 2.46 4.98
CA VAL A 86 -6.53 3.69 4.32
C VAL A 86 -7.58 4.08 3.30
N LYS A 87 -7.99 5.35 3.35
CA LYS A 87 -8.88 5.96 2.38
C LYS A 87 -8.09 6.97 1.55
N LEU A 88 -8.12 6.81 0.24
CA LEU A 88 -7.50 7.69 -0.75
C LEU A 88 -8.61 8.34 -1.58
N THR A 89 -8.60 9.65 -1.71
CA THR A 89 -9.58 10.39 -2.52
C THR A 89 -8.91 10.93 -3.78
N PHE A 90 -9.45 10.54 -4.92
CA PHE A 90 -9.00 10.99 -6.24
C PHE A 90 -9.97 12.01 -6.81
N PRO A 91 -9.48 13.12 -7.37
CA PRO A 91 -10.35 14.17 -7.88
C PRO A 91 -11.21 13.69 -9.05
N ALA A 92 -12.31 14.37 -9.30
CA ALA A 92 -13.09 14.18 -10.52
C ALA A 92 -12.21 14.45 -11.75
N ARG A 93 -12.40 13.64 -12.78
CA ARG A 93 -11.66 13.73 -14.04
C ARG A 93 -12.62 13.92 -15.18
N GLU A 94 -12.22 14.72 -16.15
CA GLU A 94 -13.01 15.04 -17.32
C GLU A 94 -12.41 14.39 -18.59
N ASN A 95 -13.21 14.35 -19.65
CA ASN A 95 -12.78 13.96 -20.99
C ASN A 95 -12.22 12.53 -21.12
N MET A 96 -12.71 11.61 -20.30
CA MET A 96 -12.35 10.19 -20.38
C MET A 96 -13.48 9.40 -21.07
N PRO A 97 -13.36 9.08 -22.37
CA PRO A 97 -14.40 8.34 -23.06
C PRO A 97 -14.59 6.96 -22.39
N LYS A 98 -15.86 6.57 -22.20
CA LYS A 98 -16.30 5.31 -21.61
C LYS A 98 -16.08 5.13 -20.10
N VAL A 99 -15.52 6.11 -19.43
CA VAL A 99 -15.32 6.07 -17.98
C VAL A 99 -15.85 7.36 -17.41
N ALA A 100 -17.07 7.34 -16.87
CA ALA A 100 -17.58 8.47 -16.09
C ALA A 100 -16.74 8.55 -14.81
N MET A 101 -16.11 9.68 -14.59
CA MET A 101 -15.10 9.82 -13.55
C MET A 101 -15.45 10.96 -12.58
N PRO A 102 -16.48 10.76 -11.72
CA PRO A 102 -16.64 11.61 -10.56
C PRO A 102 -15.41 11.46 -9.64
N GLU A 103 -15.40 12.17 -8.55
CA GLU A 103 -14.49 11.87 -7.44
C GLU A 103 -14.58 10.37 -7.09
N VAL A 104 -13.43 9.74 -6.86
CA VAL A 104 -13.35 8.31 -6.53
C VAL A 104 -12.65 8.16 -5.20
N GLU A 105 -13.26 7.43 -4.29
CA GLU A 105 -12.63 6.96 -3.08
C GLU A 105 -12.12 5.53 -3.29
N VAL A 106 -10.88 5.30 -2.89
CA VAL A 106 -10.26 3.96 -2.85
C VAL A 106 -9.97 3.63 -1.40
N HIS A 107 -10.52 2.52 -0.93
CA HIS A 107 -10.34 2.04 0.43
C HIS A 107 -9.48 0.78 0.42
N TRP A 108 -8.41 0.82 1.18
CA TRP A 108 -7.55 -0.33 1.46
C TRP A 108 -7.86 -0.87 2.85
N TYR A 109 -7.95 -2.19 2.94
CA TYR A 109 -8.11 -2.92 4.20
C TYR A 109 -7.12 -4.07 4.24
N ASP A 110 -6.47 -4.29 5.37
CA ASP A 110 -5.62 -5.46 5.59
C ASP A 110 -5.67 -5.94 7.05
N GLY A 111 -4.88 -6.98 7.36
CA GLY A 111 -4.80 -7.54 8.70
C GLY A 111 -6.08 -8.25 9.19
N GLY A 112 -6.94 -8.66 8.27
CA GLY A 112 -8.22 -9.29 8.59
C GLY A 112 -9.40 -8.32 8.68
N MET A 113 -9.15 -7.01 8.56
CA MET A 113 -10.24 -6.04 8.39
C MET A 113 -10.86 -6.22 7.01
N MET A 114 -12.17 -6.15 6.95
CA MET A 114 -12.95 -6.31 5.72
C MET A 114 -13.83 -5.09 5.49
N PRO A 115 -14.06 -4.71 4.23
CA PRO A 115 -15.07 -3.71 3.91
C PRO A 115 -16.46 -4.26 4.21
N ASP A 116 -17.44 -3.37 4.24
CA ASP A 116 -18.85 -3.75 4.29
C ASP A 116 -19.20 -4.69 3.13
N ARG A 117 -20.05 -5.68 3.41
CA ARG A 117 -20.52 -6.58 2.37
C ARG A 117 -21.39 -5.83 1.36
N PRO A 118 -21.11 -5.93 0.07
CA PRO A 118 -21.94 -5.30 -0.94
C PRO A 118 -23.40 -5.73 -0.83
N LYS A 119 -24.31 -4.79 -0.99
CA LYS A 119 -25.74 -5.08 -0.97
C LYS A 119 -26.10 -6.15 -2.03
N GLY A 120 -26.76 -7.22 -1.61
CA GLY A 120 -27.08 -8.36 -2.48
C GLY A 120 -25.97 -9.39 -2.63
N PHE A 121 -24.87 -9.24 -1.91
CA PHE A 121 -23.84 -10.30 -1.87
C PHE A 121 -24.42 -11.55 -1.19
N PRO A 122 -24.27 -12.77 -1.78
CA PRO A 122 -24.90 -13.99 -1.28
C PRO A 122 -24.56 -14.28 0.19
N GLU A 123 -25.60 -14.60 0.98
CA GLU A 123 -25.41 -15.03 2.36
C GLU A 123 -24.58 -16.32 2.43
N GLY A 124 -23.82 -16.47 3.50
CA GLY A 124 -22.95 -17.64 3.71
C GLY A 124 -21.73 -17.71 2.79
N LYS A 125 -21.67 -16.92 1.72
CA LYS A 125 -20.48 -16.86 0.86
C LYS A 125 -19.39 -15.99 1.48
N GLN A 126 -18.17 -16.49 1.49
CA GLN A 126 -17.03 -15.68 1.93
C GLN A 126 -16.77 -14.55 0.93
N LEU A 127 -16.57 -13.35 1.43
CA LEU A 127 -16.24 -12.19 0.58
C LEU A 127 -14.86 -12.37 -0.03
N MET A 128 -13.87 -12.71 0.78
CA MET A 128 -12.52 -13.00 0.33
C MET A 128 -12.35 -14.49 0.08
N GLN A 129 -12.05 -14.86 -1.15
CA GLN A 129 -11.63 -16.22 -1.49
C GLN A 129 -10.13 -16.37 -1.26
N SER A 130 -9.66 -17.59 -1.02
CA SER A 130 -8.23 -17.88 -0.82
C SER A 130 -7.37 -17.29 -1.93
N GLY A 131 -6.27 -16.64 -1.61
CA GLY A 131 -5.28 -16.22 -2.60
C GLY A 131 -4.90 -14.74 -2.61
N GLY A 132 -4.85 -14.09 -1.46
CA GLY A 132 -4.11 -12.84 -1.33
C GLY A 132 -4.89 -11.55 -1.54
N GLY A 133 -6.23 -11.58 -1.50
CA GLY A 133 -7.04 -10.37 -1.53
C GLY A 133 -8.02 -10.27 -2.69
N LEU A 134 -8.83 -9.23 -2.66
CA LEU A 134 -9.83 -8.94 -3.69
C LEU A 134 -9.96 -7.44 -3.90
N THR A 135 -10.58 -7.07 -5.03
CA THR A 135 -11.01 -5.71 -5.30
C THR A 135 -12.51 -5.68 -5.57
N ILE A 136 -13.21 -4.73 -4.95
CA ILE A 136 -14.62 -4.46 -5.16
C ILE A 136 -14.76 -3.09 -5.81
N PHE A 137 -15.41 -3.03 -6.97
CA PHE A 137 -15.76 -1.79 -7.64
C PHE A 137 -17.25 -1.53 -7.46
N HIS A 138 -17.59 -0.52 -6.69
CA HIS A 138 -18.97 -0.06 -6.51
C HIS A 138 -19.35 0.89 -7.64
N GLY A 139 -20.04 0.37 -8.63
CA GLY A 139 -20.54 1.16 -9.75
C GLY A 139 -21.98 1.61 -9.53
N THR A 140 -22.45 2.57 -10.33
CA THR A 140 -23.83 3.06 -10.27
C THR A 140 -24.88 2.06 -10.78
N LYS A 141 -24.46 1.06 -11.55
CA LYS A 141 -25.36 0.05 -12.16
C LYS A 141 -25.15 -1.35 -11.59
N ASP A 142 -23.96 -1.64 -11.12
CA ASP A 142 -23.59 -2.98 -10.67
C ASP A 142 -22.34 -2.92 -9.80
N THR A 143 -22.04 -4.00 -9.10
CA THR A 143 -20.80 -4.18 -8.36
C THR A 143 -19.94 -5.22 -9.05
N LEU A 144 -18.71 -4.86 -9.41
CA LEU A 144 -17.71 -5.77 -9.96
C LEU A 144 -16.78 -6.24 -8.86
N ILE A 145 -16.56 -7.53 -8.78
CA ILE A 145 -15.64 -8.15 -7.82
C ILE A 145 -14.61 -8.97 -8.61
N CYS A 146 -13.35 -8.84 -8.25
CA CYS A 146 -12.28 -9.68 -8.79
C CYS A 146 -11.26 -10.03 -7.70
N GLY A 147 -10.55 -11.13 -7.89
CA GLY A 147 -9.43 -11.52 -7.01
C GLY A 147 -8.18 -10.70 -7.25
N CYS A 148 -7.13 -11.05 -6.51
CA CYS A 148 -5.78 -10.52 -6.71
C CYS A 148 -5.38 -10.60 -8.19
N TYR A 149 -4.64 -9.61 -8.70
CA TYR A 149 -4.29 -9.45 -10.12
C TYR A 149 -5.49 -9.29 -11.09
N GLY A 150 -6.68 -8.94 -10.58
CA GLY A 150 -7.89 -8.86 -11.40
C GLY A 150 -8.41 -10.23 -11.86
N GLN A 151 -8.07 -11.31 -11.16
CA GLN A 151 -8.48 -12.65 -11.53
C GLN A 151 -9.98 -12.87 -11.32
N ASN A 152 -10.56 -13.72 -12.19
CA ASN A 152 -11.95 -14.17 -12.09
C ASN A 152 -12.96 -13.04 -11.83
N PRO A 153 -12.98 -11.99 -12.68
CA PRO A 153 -13.91 -10.88 -12.48
C PRO A 153 -15.35 -11.34 -12.70
N TRP A 154 -16.26 -10.90 -11.84
CA TRP A 154 -17.68 -11.18 -11.95
C TRP A 154 -18.53 -10.00 -11.46
N LEU A 155 -19.72 -9.89 -12.00
CA LEU A 155 -20.70 -8.88 -11.61
C LEU A 155 -21.69 -9.48 -10.61
N LEU A 156 -22.00 -8.72 -9.56
CA LEU A 156 -22.88 -9.18 -8.48
C LEU A 156 -24.28 -9.50 -8.97
N SER A 157 -24.77 -8.82 -10.00
CA SER A 157 -26.04 -9.13 -10.68
C SER A 157 -26.07 -10.48 -11.41
N GLY A 158 -24.91 -11.14 -11.56
CA GLY A 158 -24.78 -12.35 -12.39
C GLY A 158 -24.73 -12.09 -13.90
N ARG A 159 -24.81 -10.83 -14.32
CA ARG A 159 -24.69 -10.48 -15.75
C ARG A 159 -23.29 -10.81 -16.25
N VAL A 160 -23.20 -11.47 -17.40
CA VAL A 160 -21.92 -11.74 -18.06
C VAL A 160 -21.61 -10.58 -19.00
N PRO A 161 -20.55 -9.79 -18.74
CA PRO A 161 -20.19 -8.71 -19.64
C PRO A 161 -19.58 -9.27 -20.94
N ASN A 162 -19.93 -8.64 -22.07
CA ASN A 162 -19.24 -8.88 -23.32
C ASN A 162 -17.94 -8.06 -23.32
N ALA A 163 -16.90 -8.63 -22.74
CA ALA A 163 -15.60 -7.97 -22.65
C ALA A 163 -14.69 -8.40 -23.83
N PRO A 164 -13.98 -7.46 -24.45
CA PRO A 164 -13.00 -7.80 -25.47
C PRO A 164 -11.86 -8.64 -24.87
N LYS A 165 -11.32 -9.55 -25.67
CA LYS A 165 -10.10 -10.26 -25.27
C LYS A 165 -8.95 -9.28 -25.13
N VAL A 166 -8.27 -9.31 -24.00
CA VAL A 166 -7.07 -8.50 -23.77
C VAL A 166 -5.89 -9.20 -24.46
N CYS A 167 -5.28 -8.53 -25.43
CA CYS A 167 -4.04 -9.01 -26.02
C CYS A 167 -2.88 -8.83 -25.05
N ARG A 168 -2.14 -9.89 -24.80
CA ARG A 168 -0.85 -9.80 -24.10
C ARG A 168 0.20 -9.24 -25.06
N ARG A 169 1.00 -8.30 -24.62
CA ARG A 169 2.11 -7.76 -25.41
C ARG A 169 3.20 -8.81 -25.62
N VAL A 170 3.45 -9.63 -24.61
CA VAL A 170 4.45 -10.71 -24.69
C VAL A 170 3.75 -11.98 -25.10
N PRO A 171 4.18 -12.64 -26.20
CA PRO A 171 3.64 -13.92 -26.63
C PRO A 171 3.73 -14.97 -25.53
N LYS A 172 2.72 -15.78 -25.35
CA LYS A 172 2.66 -16.84 -24.33
C LYS A 172 3.84 -17.83 -24.43
N ALA A 173 4.41 -18.00 -25.61
CA ALA A 173 5.57 -18.86 -25.87
C ALA A 173 6.90 -18.33 -25.29
N MET A 174 6.97 -17.08 -24.85
CA MET A 174 8.20 -16.47 -24.33
C MET A 174 8.38 -16.61 -22.83
N ASN A 175 7.69 -17.48 -22.14
CA ASN A 175 7.85 -17.76 -20.71
C ASN A 175 8.46 -16.60 -19.90
N GLY A 176 7.70 -15.60 -19.52
CA GLY A 176 8.31 -14.52 -18.77
C GLY A 176 7.43 -13.29 -18.53
N GLY A 177 6.17 -13.32 -18.85
CA GLY A 177 5.21 -12.31 -18.44
C GLY A 177 5.67 -10.84 -18.60
N HIS A 178 5.57 -10.08 -17.54
CA HIS A 178 5.89 -8.64 -17.52
C HIS A 178 7.40 -8.36 -17.47
N GLU A 179 8.19 -9.23 -16.89
CA GLU A 179 9.66 -9.12 -16.90
C GLU A 179 10.19 -9.17 -18.33
N MET A 180 9.65 -10.07 -19.15
CA MET A 180 10.03 -10.13 -20.56
C MET A 180 9.47 -8.98 -21.38
N ASP A 181 8.36 -8.38 -20.98
CA ASP A 181 7.86 -7.14 -21.60
C ASP A 181 8.86 -5.99 -21.37
N TRP A 182 9.48 -5.91 -20.19
CA TRP A 182 10.57 -4.96 -19.95
C TRP A 182 11.82 -5.28 -20.77
N VAL A 183 12.30 -6.51 -20.72
CA VAL A 183 13.48 -6.92 -21.51
C VAL A 183 13.30 -6.64 -23.00
N ARG A 184 12.09 -6.87 -23.53
CA ARG A 184 11.74 -6.52 -24.91
C ARG A 184 11.92 -5.02 -25.17
N ALA A 185 11.34 -4.19 -24.31
CA ALA A 185 11.42 -2.74 -24.45
C ALA A 185 12.85 -2.21 -24.36
N CYS A 186 13.69 -2.82 -23.51
CA CYS A 186 15.12 -2.48 -23.41
C CYS A 186 15.89 -2.79 -24.71
N LYS A 187 15.50 -3.82 -25.44
CA LYS A 187 16.15 -4.24 -26.71
C LYS A 187 15.66 -3.49 -27.93
N GLU A 188 14.51 -2.80 -27.84
CA GLU A 188 13.97 -2.04 -28.95
C GLU A 188 14.70 -0.70 -29.15
N SER A 189 14.78 -0.23 -30.37
CA SER A 189 15.32 1.10 -30.69
C SER A 189 14.50 2.19 -30.00
N PRO A 190 15.10 3.22 -29.42
CA PRO A 190 14.37 4.33 -28.79
C PRO A 190 13.29 4.96 -29.68
N SER A 191 13.53 5.03 -30.99
CA SER A 191 12.60 5.63 -31.95
C SER A 191 11.37 4.78 -32.25
N SER A 192 11.42 3.47 -32.00
CA SER A 192 10.31 2.52 -32.24
C SER A 192 9.86 1.77 -30.99
N ARG A 193 10.40 2.14 -29.84
CA ARG A 193 10.12 1.47 -28.58
C ARG A 193 8.65 1.54 -28.20
N VAL A 194 8.07 0.38 -27.94
CA VAL A 194 6.77 0.27 -27.27
C VAL A 194 7.01 0.15 -25.78
N MET A 195 6.57 1.14 -25.01
CA MET A 195 6.76 1.14 -23.55
C MET A 195 6.16 -0.11 -22.91
N PRO A 196 6.83 -0.70 -21.93
CA PRO A 196 6.26 -1.82 -21.17
C PRO A 196 5.05 -1.35 -20.35
N LYS A 197 4.20 -2.28 -19.95
CA LYS A 197 2.97 -1.94 -19.20
C LYS A 197 3.20 -1.41 -17.78
N SER A 198 4.39 -1.59 -17.26
CA SER A 198 4.82 -1.12 -15.94
C SER A 198 5.97 -0.13 -16.04
N ASP A 199 5.94 0.74 -17.05
CA ASP A 199 6.91 1.83 -17.13
C ASP A 199 6.72 2.87 -16.01
N PHE A 200 7.69 3.75 -15.84
CA PHE A 200 7.69 4.71 -14.72
C PHE A 200 6.54 5.71 -14.78
N SER A 201 5.94 5.98 -15.93
CA SER A 201 4.78 6.86 -16.02
C SER A 201 3.52 6.24 -15.37
N GLU A 202 3.48 4.93 -15.22
CA GLU A 202 2.44 4.21 -14.49
C GLU A 202 2.92 3.82 -13.09
N ALA A 203 4.11 3.27 -12.97
CA ALA A 203 4.65 2.78 -11.70
C ALA A 203 4.96 3.91 -10.71
N GLY A 204 5.39 5.08 -11.18
CA GLY A 204 5.69 6.24 -10.34
C GLY A 204 4.46 6.71 -9.55
N PRO A 205 3.38 7.18 -10.22
CA PRO A 205 2.17 7.62 -9.53
C PRO A 205 1.52 6.54 -8.66
N MET A 206 1.62 5.28 -9.07
CA MET A 206 1.11 4.18 -8.27
C MET A 206 1.90 3.99 -6.97
N ASN A 207 3.22 4.03 -7.03
CA ASN A 207 4.06 3.94 -5.83
C ASN A 207 3.87 5.15 -4.91
N GLU A 208 3.72 6.34 -5.48
CA GLU A 208 3.41 7.55 -4.71
C GLU A 208 2.10 7.40 -3.94
N MET A 209 1.03 6.93 -4.59
CA MET A 209 -0.24 6.62 -3.94
C MET A 209 -0.08 5.65 -2.75
N VAL A 210 0.72 4.61 -2.91
CA VAL A 210 0.99 3.62 -1.86
C VAL A 210 1.77 4.26 -0.71
N ALA A 211 2.80 5.03 -1.03
CA ALA A 211 3.61 5.75 -0.04
C ALA A 211 2.79 6.75 0.78
N MET A 212 1.87 7.47 0.14
CA MET A 212 0.92 8.34 0.84
C MET A 212 0.08 7.57 1.85
N GLY A 213 -0.41 6.37 1.48
CA GLY A 213 -1.15 5.51 2.39
C GLY A 213 -0.33 5.09 3.61
N VAL A 214 0.93 4.73 3.39
CA VAL A 214 1.87 4.39 4.48
C VAL A 214 2.11 5.60 5.39
N LEU A 215 2.35 6.78 4.80
CA LEU A 215 2.52 8.02 5.58
C LEU A 215 1.25 8.39 6.34
N ALA A 216 0.07 8.22 5.77
CA ALA A 216 -1.19 8.47 6.46
C ALA A 216 -1.36 7.60 7.71
N ILE A 217 -0.95 6.34 7.67
CA ILE A 217 -0.91 5.46 8.85
C ILE A 217 0.09 6.00 9.87
N ARG A 218 1.29 6.37 9.46
CA ARG A 218 2.31 6.89 10.38
C ARG A 218 1.92 8.24 11.00
N LEU A 219 1.14 9.04 10.28
CA LEU A 219 0.66 10.37 10.69
C LEU A 219 -0.75 10.36 11.30
N GLN A 220 -1.37 9.19 11.48
CA GLN A 220 -2.76 9.11 11.96
C GLN A 220 -3.01 9.81 13.30
N GLY A 221 -1.97 9.98 14.11
CA GLY A 221 -2.03 10.73 15.38
C GLY A 221 -2.41 12.21 15.22
N LEU A 222 -2.34 12.76 14.02
CA LEU A 222 -2.82 14.12 13.71
C LEU A 222 -4.35 14.21 13.66
N ASN A 223 -5.07 13.07 13.57
CA ASN A 223 -6.53 12.97 13.58
C ASN A 223 -7.23 13.88 12.55
N LYS A 224 -6.69 13.94 11.34
CA LYS A 224 -7.26 14.73 10.24
C LYS A 224 -7.04 14.09 8.89
N THR A 225 -7.84 14.47 7.91
CA THR A 225 -7.58 14.18 6.50
C THR A 225 -6.34 14.94 6.07
N LEU A 226 -5.38 14.24 5.51
CA LEU A 226 -4.17 14.83 4.95
C LEU A 226 -4.40 15.21 3.49
N GLU A 227 -3.98 16.40 3.10
CA GLU A 227 -4.08 16.92 1.73
C GLU A 227 -2.73 16.84 1.03
N TRP A 228 -2.74 16.30 -0.19
CA TRP A 228 -1.52 16.02 -0.94
C TRP A 228 -1.42 16.85 -2.21
N ASP A 229 -0.24 17.40 -2.41
CA ASP A 229 0.19 18.04 -3.66
C ASP A 229 1.17 17.11 -4.38
N GLY A 230 0.64 16.32 -5.34
CA GLY A 230 1.44 15.36 -6.09
C GLY A 230 2.52 16.00 -6.96
N ALA A 231 2.31 17.22 -7.42
CA ALA A 231 3.31 17.91 -8.24
C ALA A 231 4.58 18.26 -7.44
N ASN A 232 4.42 18.56 -6.15
CA ASN A 232 5.50 18.91 -5.26
C ASN A 232 5.83 17.81 -4.23
N MET A 233 5.16 16.67 -4.31
CA MET A 233 5.34 15.49 -3.45
C MET A 233 5.33 15.82 -1.95
N ARG A 234 4.32 16.57 -1.49
CA ARG A 234 4.23 17.01 -0.09
C ARG A 234 2.79 17.12 0.40
N PHE A 235 2.62 17.00 1.70
CA PHE A 235 1.37 17.38 2.37
C PHE A 235 1.27 18.89 2.52
N THR A 236 0.10 19.45 2.23
CA THR A 236 -0.12 20.90 2.23
C THR A 236 -0.77 21.42 3.50
N ASN A 237 -1.35 20.54 4.30
CA ASN A 237 -2.12 20.91 5.48
C ASN A 237 -1.52 20.40 6.81
N ILE A 238 -0.23 20.13 6.84
CA ILE A 238 0.51 19.89 8.09
C ILE A 238 1.16 21.22 8.49
N GLY A 239 0.75 21.75 9.65
CA GLY A 239 1.29 23.00 10.20
C GLY A 239 2.71 22.81 10.73
N ASP A 240 3.48 23.89 10.74
CA ASP A 240 4.88 23.87 11.17
C ASP A 240 5.04 23.50 12.67
N ASP A 241 4.05 23.80 13.49
CA ASP A 241 4.04 23.52 14.93
C ASP A 241 3.33 22.21 15.31
N GLU A 242 2.79 21.49 14.34
CA GLU A 242 2.11 20.24 14.63
C GLU A 242 3.10 19.16 15.02
N THR A 243 2.77 18.46 16.10
CA THR A 243 3.58 17.35 16.63
C THR A 243 2.75 16.09 16.75
N LEU A 244 3.43 14.98 16.71
CA LEU A 244 2.82 13.67 17.00
C LEU A 244 3.72 12.85 17.90
N ARG A 245 3.13 11.84 18.55
CA ARG A 245 3.84 10.84 19.33
C ARG A 245 3.43 9.46 18.85
N THR A 246 4.34 8.53 18.87
CA THR A 246 4.10 7.13 18.53
C THR A 246 4.39 6.23 19.75
N VAL A 247 3.78 5.05 19.77
CA VAL A 247 3.98 4.10 20.87
C VAL A 247 5.29 3.33 20.64
N ILE A 248 6.19 3.38 21.60
CA ILE A 248 7.41 2.56 21.59
C ILE A 248 7.08 1.15 22.05
N LYS A 249 6.34 1.04 23.16
CA LYS A 249 5.99 -0.23 23.79
C LYS A 249 4.60 -0.16 24.37
N ASP A 250 3.83 -1.21 24.11
CA ASP A 250 2.53 -1.43 24.75
C ASP A 250 2.74 -2.31 25.97
N GLY A 251 2.67 -1.69 27.15
CA GLY A 251 2.87 -2.35 28.42
C GLY A 251 1.55 -2.76 29.06
N PHE A 252 1.57 -3.86 29.75
CA PHE A 252 0.48 -4.33 30.57
C PHE A 252 1.02 -4.69 31.95
N LYS A 253 0.38 -4.17 33.00
CA LYS A 253 0.73 -4.46 34.39
C LYS A 253 -0.52 -4.79 35.20
N ILE A 254 -0.39 -5.67 36.18
CA ILE A 254 -1.42 -5.87 37.19
C ILE A 254 -1.00 -5.07 38.44
N HIS A 255 -1.82 -4.10 38.81
CA HIS A 255 -1.63 -3.33 40.01
C HIS A 255 -2.83 -3.54 40.95
N ASN A 256 -2.58 -4.04 42.16
CA ASN A 256 -3.61 -4.38 43.15
C ASN A 256 -4.76 -5.25 42.57
N GLY A 257 -4.43 -6.23 41.75
CA GLY A 257 -5.43 -7.12 41.11
C GLY A 257 -6.17 -6.50 39.90
N HIS A 258 -5.89 -5.25 39.53
CA HIS A 258 -6.49 -4.57 38.40
C HIS A 258 -5.50 -4.42 37.26
N PRO A 259 -5.93 -4.66 36.00
CA PRO A 259 -5.11 -4.41 34.82
C PRO A 259 -4.88 -2.92 34.62
N SER A 260 -3.66 -2.52 34.34
CA SER A 260 -3.31 -1.19 33.85
C SER A 260 -2.54 -1.31 32.52
N PHE A 261 -2.87 -0.45 31.58
CA PHE A 261 -2.20 -0.37 30.30
C PHE A 261 -1.17 0.76 30.36
N ASP A 262 0.09 0.40 30.32
CA ASP A 262 1.21 1.31 30.52
C ASP A 262 1.98 1.44 29.18
N LYS A 263 1.53 2.38 28.33
CA LYS A 263 2.18 2.64 27.06
C LYS A 263 3.37 3.56 27.22
N THR A 264 4.50 3.17 26.66
CA THR A 264 5.66 4.04 26.52
C THR A 264 5.58 4.74 25.16
N TRP A 265 5.70 6.05 25.18
CA TRP A 265 5.58 6.90 24.00
C TRP A 265 6.94 7.54 23.66
N THR A 266 7.11 7.87 22.37
CA THR A 266 8.20 8.75 21.95
C THR A 266 8.03 10.13 22.55
N ASP A 267 9.08 10.93 22.59
CA ASP A 267 8.95 12.37 22.69
C ASP A 267 8.12 12.90 21.50
N PRO A 268 7.47 14.06 21.65
CA PRO A 268 6.81 14.71 20.53
C PRO A 268 7.82 14.99 19.41
N VAL A 269 7.47 14.58 18.19
CA VAL A 269 8.23 14.89 16.97
C VAL A 269 7.43 15.84 16.08
N ASN A 270 8.12 16.74 15.38
CA ASN A 270 7.47 17.60 14.41
C ASN A 270 6.88 16.78 13.28
N ALA A 271 5.57 16.94 13.03
CA ALA A 271 4.84 16.09 12.09
C ALA A 271 5.26 16.33 10.64
N LYS A 272 5.60 17.57 10.28
CA LYS A 272 6.05 17.92 8.93
C LYS A 272 7.43 17.32 8.64
N ALA A 273 8.38 17.49 9.56
CA ALA A 273 9.69 16.87 9.44
C ALA A 273 9.57 15.33 9.40
N PHE A 274 8.66 14.73 10.21
CA PHE A 274 8.42 13.30 10.21
C PHE A 274 7.82 12.79 8.89
N ALA A 275 7.00 13.60 8.21
CA ALA A 275 6.44 13.28 6.89
C ALA A 275 7.48 13.40 5.77
N GLU A 276 8.44 14.33 5.93
CA GLU A 276 9.50 14.61 4.97
C GLU A 276 10.76 13.78 5.27
N GLU A 277 10.86 13.24 6.49
CA GLU A 277 11.95 12.36 6.83
C GLU A 277 11.95 11.22 5.81
N PRO A 278 13.04 11.04 5.04
CA PRO A 278 13.12 9.87 4.22
C PRO A 278 12.95 8.71 5.19
N VAL A 279 11.79 8.11 5.13
CA VAL A 279 11.66 6.75 5.60
C VAL A 279 12.89 6.14 5.00
N SER A 280 13.81 5.53 5.75
CA SER A 280 15.14 5.13 5.26
C SER A 280 15.07 4.14 4.08
N TYR A 281 14.19 4.46 3.22
CA TYR A 281 13.75 3.75 2.07
C TYR A 281 14.28 4.44 0.88
N THR A 282 15.42 4.12 0.65
CA THR A 282 16.08 3.96 -0.62
C THR A 282 15.19 3.61 -1.82
N HIS A 283 13.95 3.40 -1.64
CA HIS A 283 13.03 3.07 -2.71
C HIS A 283 12.27 4.26 -3.29
N LEU A 284 12.33 5.43 -2.67
CA LEU A 284 11.69 6.64 -3.18
C LEU A 284 12.66 7.74 -3.59
N THR A 285 13.94 7.59 -3.34
CA THR A 285 14.96 8.44 -3.95
C THR A 285 15.40 7.84 -5.27
N LEU A 286 14.56 7.98 -6.29
CA LEU A 286 15.04 7.96 -7.66
C LEU A 286 15.72 9.30 -7.91
N PRO A 287 16.94 9.28 -8.48
CA PRO A 287 17.64 10.50 -8.86
C PRO A 287 16.87 11.27 -9.93
#